data_0bbf01cd30b7e39e811a40b4af492215
#
_entry.id   0bbf01cd30b7e39e811a40b4af492215
#
_cell.length_a   1.000
_cell.length_b   1.000
_cell.length_c   1.000
_cell.angle_alpha   90.00
_cell.angle_beta   90.00
_cell.angle_gamma   90.00
#
_symmetry.space_group_name_H-M   'P 1'
#
loop_
_entity.id
_entity.type
_entity.pdbx_description
1 polymer ?
#
loop_
_entity_poly.entity_id
_entity_poly.type
_entity_poly.pdbx_seq_one_letter_code
_entity_poly.pdbx_strand_id
1 'polypeptide(L)'
;AHNLAQNQTGQPADVIAAKNNIAVLIDCKDCENNRFPLSRIECNQEGAMTLWEARGNAYCAFAMRLNDGEIYMVPFDELTMLELHGVKSLSEDDIRTYPSFSQWIYLMEEAGC
;
A
#
# COMPACT_ATOMS: atom_id res chain seq x y z
N ALA A 1 -0.74 -16.54 -10.15
CA ALA A 1 -1.20 -15.19 -10.15
C ALA A 1 -0.78 -14.47 -11.41
N HIS A 2 -1.54 -13.51 -11.78
CA HIS A 2 -1.25 -12.70 -12.93
C HIS A 2 -0.07 -11.82 -12.71
N ASN A 3 0.76 -11.70 -13.68
CA ASN A 3 1.87 -10.76 -13.60
C ASN A 3 1.39 -9.38 -14.06
N LEU A 4 0.96 -8.59 -13.11
CA LEU A 4 0.46 -7.26 -13.41
C LEU A 4 1.57 -6.26 -13.70
N ALA A 5 2.80 -6.57 -13.31
CA ALA A 5 3.90 -5.65 -13.47
C ALA A 5 4.30 -5.43 -14.92
N GLN A 6 3.81 -6.24 -15.82
CA GLN A 6 4.13 -6.08 -17.22
C GLN A 6 3.37 -4.95 -17.89
N ASN A 7 2.31 -4.51 -17.26
CA ASN A 7 1.54 -3.42 -17.77
C ASN A 7 2.13 -2.11 -17.25
N GLN A 8 2.67 -1.31 -18.15
CA GLN A 8 3.40 -0.10 -17.78
C GLN A 8 2.52 1.04 -17.36
N THR A 9 1.29 1.07 -17.83
CA THR A 9 0.39 2.19 -17.56
C THR A 9 -0.97 1.66 -17.15
N GLY A 10 -1.62 2.39 -16.27
CA GLY A 10 -2.96 2.03 -15.84
C GLY A 10 -3.01 0.86 -14.87
N GLN A 11 -1.86 0.42 -14.42
CA GLN A 11 -1.78 -0.67 -13.48
C GLN A 11 -2.21 -0.20 -12.09
N PRO A 12 -3.29 -0.77 -11.50
CA PRO A 12 -3.75 -0.27 -10.21
C PRO A 12 -2.85 -0.70 -9.06
N ALA A 13 -2.14 -1.81 -9.22
CA ALA A 13 -1.25 -2.31 -8.18
C ALA A 13 -0.27 -3.29 -8.78
N ASP A 14 0.83 -3.51 -8.07
CA ASP A 14 1.86 -4.45 -8.52
C ASP A 14 1.55 -5.88 -8.15
N VAL A 15 0.83 -6.08 -7.03
CA VAL A 15 0.59 -7.41 -6.51
C VAL A 15 -0.84 -7.53 -6.04
N ILE A 16 -1.46 -8.65 -6.34
CA ILE A 16 -2.76 -9.02 -5.76
C ILE A 16 -2.54 -10.30 -5.00
N ALA A 17 -2.84 -10.28 -3.71
CA ALA A 17 -2.70 -11.45 -2.86
C ALA A 17 -4.04 -11.79 -2.22
N ALA A 18 -4.29 -13.09 -2.00
CA ALA A 18 -5.54 -13.51 -1.38
C ALA A 18 -5.25 -14.66 -0.43
N LYS A 19 -5.88 -14.61 0.75
CA LYS A 19 -5.75 -15.66 1.74
C LYS A 19 -6.92 -15.55 2.70
N ASN A 20 -7.50 -16.68 3.05
CA ASN A 20 -8.59 -16.76 4.04
C ASN A 20 -9.74 -15.82 3.71
N ASN A 21 -10.09 -15.72 2.42
CA ASN A 21 -11.17 -14.85 1.93
C ASN A 21 -10.89 -13.36 2.06
N ILE A 22 -9.63 -13.02 2.33
CA ILE A 22 -9.20 -11.63 2.32
C ILE A 22 -8.34 -11.41 1.09
N ALA A 23 -8.67 -10.40 0.30
CA ALA A 23 -7.89 -10.05 -0.88
C ALA A 23 -7.21 -8.71 -0.64
N VAL A 24 -5.94 -8.62 -1.00
CA VAL A 24 -5.14 -7.42 -0.78
C VAL A 24 -4.52 -6.96 -2.09
N LEU A 25 -4.68 -5.68 -2.37
CA LEU A 25 -4.05 -5.03 -3.49
C LEU A 25 -2.84 -4.28 -2.94
N ILE A 26 -1.66 -4.58 -3.46
CA ILE A 26 -0.42 -4.00 -2.95
C ILE A 26 0.30 -3.27 -4.07
N ASP A 27 0.64 -2.02 -3.85
CA ASP A 27 1.47 -1.26 -4.77
C ASP A 27 2.81 -1.00 -4.11
N CYS A 28 3.90 -1.34 -4.81
CA CYS A 28 5.24 -1.21 -4.26
C CYS A 28 5.84 0.12 -4.67
N LYS A 29 6.38 0.85 -3.69
CA LYS A 29 6.99 2.16 -3.92
C LYS A 29 8.37 2.21 -3.29
N ASP A 30 9.37 2.62 -4.07
CA ASP A 30 10.69 2.94 -3.54
C ASP A 30 10.67 4.37 -3.05
N CYS A 31 11.08 4.58 -1.81
CA CYS A 31 11.02 5.90 -1.19
C CYS A 31 12.38 6.56 -1.23
N GLU A 32 12.58 7.43 -2.20
CA GLU A 32 13.83 8.17 -2.31
C GLU A 32 14.02 9.07 -1.10
N ASN A 33 15.23 9.08 -0.58
CA ASN A 33 15.56 9.86 0.61
C ASN A 33 14.68 9.50 1.80
N ASN A 34 14.23 8.25 1.85
CA ASN A 34 13.38 7.75 2.92
C ASN A 34 12.15 8.61 3.12
N ARG A 35 11.53 9.04 2.02
CA ARG A 35 10.42 9.96 2.07
C ARG A 35 9.41 9.59 0.99
N PHE A 36 8.12 9.73 1.29
CA PHE A 36 7.08 9.43 0.32
C PHE A 36 6.15 10.63 0.15
N PRO A 37 6.30 11.40 -0.94
CA PRO A 37 5.32 12.46 -1.24
C PRO A 37 3.98 11.83 -1.63
N LEU A 38 2.89 12.32 -1.05
CA LEU A 38 1.58 11.75 -1.34
C LEU A 38 1.16 11.99 -2.79
N SER A 39 1.77 12.98 -3.44
CA SER A 39 1.51 13.22 -4.86
C SER A 39 1.94 12.06 -5.76
N ARG A 40 2.71 11.12 -5.24
CA ARG A 40 3.09 9.93 -6.01
C ARG A 40 1.97 8.91 -6.16
N ILE A 41 0.85 9.11 -5.45
CA ILE A 41 -0.33 8.26 -5.64
C ILE A 41 -1.01 8.72 -6.92
N GLU A 42 -1.05 7.85 -7.91
CA GLU A 42 -1.61 8.20 -9.20
C GLU A 42 -3.14 8.14 -9.16
N CYS A 43 -3.78 8.99 -9.95
CA CYS A 43 -5.24 9.05 -9.96
C CYS A 43 -5.90 7.71 -10.26
N ASN A 44 -5.35 6.97 -11.23
CA ASN A 44 -5.92 5.68 -11.57
C ASN A 44 -5.74 4.66 -10.45
N GLN A 45 -4.64 4.74 -9.71
CA GLN A 45 -4.44 3.87 -8.55
C GLN A 45 -5.44 4.20 -7.46
N GLU A 46 -5.63 5.48 -7.19
CA GLU A 46 -6.55 5.91 -6.16
C GLU A 46 -7.98 5.45 -6.46
N GLY A 47 -8.40 5.63 -7.71
CA GLY A 47 -9.74 5.22 -8.11
C GLY A 47 -9.93 3.71 -8.01
N ALA A 48 -8.95 2.96 -8.49
CA ALA A 48 -9.03 1.50 -8.46
C ALA A 48 -9.04 0.97 -7.03
N MET A 49 -8.22 1.54 -6.17
CA MET A 49 -8.15 1.10 -4.78
C MET A 49 -9.41 1.44 -4.01
N THR A 50 -10.01 2.59 -4.32
CA THR A 50 -11.28 2.97 -3.70
C THR A 50 -12.37 1.98 -4.07
N LEU A 51 -12.45 1.62 -5.34
CA LEU A 51 -13.43 0.64 -5.79
C LEU A 51 -13.17 -0.73 -5.18
N TRP A 52 -11.90 -1.09 -5.05
CA TRP A 52 -11.53 -2.38 -4.47
C TRP A 52 -11.98 -2.48 -3.02
N GLU A 53 -11.72 -1.44 -2.24
CA GLU A 53 -12.08 -1.46 -0.82
C GLU A 53 -13.58 -1.41 -0.59
N ALA A 54 -14.33 -0.90 -1.55
CA ALA A 54 -15.79 -0.86 -1.45
C ALA A 54 -16.43 -2.26 -1.50
N ARG A 55 -15.65 -3.28 -1.79
CA ARG A 55 -16.16 -4.64 -1.90
C ARG A 55 -16.18 -5.40 -0.58
N GLY A 56 -15.88 -4.75 0.52
CA GLY A 56 -16.02 -5.34 1.83
C GLY A 56 -14.73 -5.95 2.36
N ASN A 57 -14.48 -7.22 2.15
CA ASN A 57 -13.32 -7.89 2.75
C ASN A 57 -12.06 -7.75 1.90
N ALA A 58 -11.85 -6.57 1.34
CA ALA A 58 -10.69 -6.27 0.52
C ALA A 58 -9.89 -5.15 1.15
N TYR A 59 -8.58 -5.21 0.97
CA TYR A 59 -7.65 -4.21 1.50
C TYR A 59 -6.75 -3.69 0.40
N CYS A 60 -6.27 -2.47 0.58
CA CYS A 60 -5.26 -1.91 -0.28
C CYS A 60 -4.14 -1.38 0.59
N ALA A 61 -2.91 -1.58 0.17
CA ALA A 61 -1.76 -1.12 0.92
C ALA A 61 -0.63 -0.74 -0.03
N PHE A 62 0.19 0.19 0.43
CA PHE A 62 1.43 0.54 -0.27
C PHE A 62 2.58 -0.07 0.49
N ALA A 63 3.40 -0.85 -0.22
CA ALA A 63 4.63 -1.42 0.34
C ALA A 63 5.73 -0.41 0.07
N MET A 64 6.14 0.31 1.11
CA MET A 64 7.12 1.39 0.98
C MET A 64 8.49 0.89 1.39
N ARG A 65 9.41 0.87 0.44
CA ARG A 65 10.77 0.41 0.70
C ARG A 65 11.68 1.60 0.92
N LEU A 66 12.36 1.60 2.05
CA LEU A 66 13.32 2.64 2.40
C LEU A 66 14.71 2.30 1.85
N ASN A 67 15.64 3.24 2.00
CA ASN A 67 16.98 3.09 1.45
C ASN A 67 17.75 1.91 2.03
N ASP A 68 17.43 1.52 3.26
CA ASP A 68 18.08 0.38 3.90
C ASP A 68 17.49 -0.97 3.47
N GLY A 69 16.50 -0.95 2.58
CA GLY A 69 15.85 -2.16 2.11
C GLY A 69 14.67 -2.62 2.93
N GLU A 70 14.41 -1.99 4.07
CA GLU A 70 13.26 -2.33 4.89
C GLU A 70 11.97 -1.87 4.21
N ILE A 71 10.93 -2.68 4.33
CA ILE A 71 9.64 -2.41 3.71
C ILE A 71 8.59 -2.26 4.80
N TYR A 72 7.80 -1.21 4.68
CA TYR A 72 6.71 -0.91 5.61
C TYR A 72 5.40 -0.87 4.86
N MET A 73 4.35 -1.43 5.46
CA MET A 73 3.05 -1.56 4.80
C MET A 73 2.12 -0.47 5.29
N VAL A 74 1.78 0.44 4.39
CA VAL A 74 0.95 1.60 4.75
C VAL A 74 -0.43 1.42 4.12
N PRO A 75 -1.49 1.35 4.93
CA PRO A 75 -2.84 1.17 4.38
C PRO A 75 -3.26 2.34 3.51
N PHE A 76 -3.97 2.05 2.44
CA PHE A 76 -4.45 3.07 1.52
C PHE A 76 -5.39 4.06 2.21
N ASP A 77 -6.28 3.57 3.07
CA ASP A 77 -7.23 4.45 3.74
C ASP A 77 -6.53 5.41 4.72
N GLU A 78 -5.40 4.99 5.30
CA GLU A 78 -4.59 5.90 6.11
C GLU A 78 -4.04 7.04 5.26
N LEU A 79 -3.57 6.72 4.07
CA LEU A 79 -3.01 7.73 3.18
C LEU A 79 -4.08 8.72 2.73
N THR A 80 -5.27 8.23 2.41
CA THR A 80 -6.35 9.14 2.01
C THR A 80 -6.76 10.07 3.16
N MET A 81 -6.78 9.54 4.38
CA MET A 81 -7.07 10.35 5.55
C MET A 81 -6.03 11.44 5.74
N LEU A 82 -4.75 11.09 5.63
CA LEU A 82 -3.67 12.05 5.77
C LEU A 82 -3.75 13.14 4.71
N GLU A 83 -4.05 12.75 3.49
CA GLU A 83 -4.20 13.71 2.39
C GLU A 83 -5.34 14.68 2.65
N LEU A 84 -6.46 14.18 3.15
CA LEU A 84 -7.59 15.02 3.51
C LEU A 84 -7.24 16.03 4.60
N HIS A 85 -6.32 15.69 5.47
CA HIS A 85 -5.86 16.58 6.53
C HIS A 85 -4.71 17.48 6.11
N GLY A 86 -4.37 17.50 4.83
CA GLY A 86 -3.38 18.43 4.30
C GLY A 86 -1.93 17.94 4.40
N VAL A 87 -1.71 16.69 4.75
CA VAL A 87 -0.36 16.14 4.79
C VAL A 87 0.15 15.97 3.36
N LYS A 88 1.34 16.46 3.09
CA LYS A 88 1.90 16.43 1.73
C LYS A 88 2.86 15.27 1.51
N SER A 89 3.50 14.79 2.56
CA SER A 89 4.44 13.67 2.42
C SER A 89 4.63 12.99 3.76
N LEU A 90 5.10 11.75 3.70
CA LEU A 90 5.48 10.99 4.88
C LEU A 90 7.00 11.05 5.02
N SER A 91 7.48 11.35 6.20
CA SER A 91 8.91 11.29 6.52
C SER A 91 9.30 9.86 6.85
N GLU A 92 10.60 9.61 6.98
CA GLU A 92 11.08 8.30 7.41
C GLU A 92 10.44 7.88 8.73
N ASP A 93 10.39 8.80 9.69
CA ASP A 93 9.80 8.48 11.00
C ASP A 93 8.33 8.12 10.86
N ASP A 94 7.61 8.83 10.00
CA ASP A 94 6.20 8.51 9.76
C ASP A 94 6.04 7.11 9.20
N ILE A 95 6.86 6.76 8.20
CA ILE A 95 6.78 5.47 7.54
C ILE A 95 7.09 4.35 8.52
N ARG A 96 8.08 4.55 9.39
CA ARG A 96 8.50 3.52 10.34
C ARG A 96 7.48 3.27 11.45
N THR A 97 6.45 4.10 11.55
CA THR A 97 5.36 3.82 12.53
C THR A 97 4.41 2.73 12.05
N TYR A 98 4.45 2.40 10.77
CA TYR A 98 3.60 1.35 10.22
C TYR A 98 4.29 0.00 10.33
N PRO A 99 3.54 -1.10 10.24
CA PRO A 99 4.16 -2.42 10.39
C PRO A 99 5.13 -2.70 9.27
N SER A 100 6.24 -3.35 9.61
CA SER A 100 7.15 -3.88 8.61
C SER A 100 6.43 -4.97 7.82
N PHE A 101 7.01 -5.35 6.67
CA PHE A 101 6.39 -6.39 5.85
C PHE A 101 6.20 -7.68 6.64
N SER A 102 7.20 -8.07 7.42
CA SER A 102 7.10 -9.29 8.25
C SER A 102 6.00 -9.20 9.28
N GLN A 103 5.90 -8.07 9.96
CA GLN A 103 4.85 -7.84 10.93
C GLN A 103 3.48 -7.85 10.27
N TRP A 104 3.39 -7.22 9.10
CA TRP A 104 2.13 -7.12 8.37
C TRP A 104 1.64 -8.50 7.96
N ILE A 105 2.54 -9.36 7.47
CA ILE A 105 2.19 -10.73 7.08
C ILE A 105 1.61 -11.46 8.30
N TYR A 106 2.29 -11.34 9.44
CA TYR A 106 1.83 -11.98 10.66
C TYR A 106 0.44 -11.49 11.07
N LEU A 107 0.22 -10.17 11.03
CA LEU A 107 -1.07 -9.60 11.39
C LEU A 107 -2.18 -10.04 10.46
N MET A 108 -1.87 -10.13 9.17
CA MET A 108 -2.87 -10.58 8.19
C MET A 108 -3.23 -12.06 8.40
N GLU A 109 -2.26 -12.87 8.76
CA GLU A 109 -2.53 -14.28 9.04
C GLU A 109 -3.39 -14.44 10.27
N GLU A 110 -3.14 -13.64 11.30
CA GLU A 110 -3.95 -13.67 12.51
C GLU A 110 -5.38 -13.21 12.23
N ALA A 111 -5.52 -12.15 11.44
CA ALA A 111 -6.84 -11.61 11.12
C ALA A 111 -7.64 -12.57 10.25
N GLY A 112 -6.96 -13.38 9.44
CA GLY A 112 -7.61 -14.30 8.53
C GLY A 112 -8.05 -15.60 9.16
N CYS A 113 -7.69 -15.83 10.39
CA CYS A 113 -8.08 -17.07 11.09
C CYS A 113 -9.51 -17.05 11.63
#